data_2cb881d633dd80acaa3f063ddfeae9a9
#
_entry.id   2cb881d633dd80acaa3f063ddfeae9a9
#
_cell.length_a   1.000
_cell.length_b   1.000
_cell.length_c   1.000
_cell.angle_alpha   90.00
_cell.angle_beta   90.00
_cell.angle_gamma   90.00
#
_symmetry.space_group_name_H-M   'P 1'
#
loop_
_entity.id
_entity.type
_entity.pdbx_description
1 polymer ?
#
loop_
_entity_poly.entity_id
_entity_poly.type
_entity_poly.pdbx_seq_one_letter_code
_entity_poly.pdbx_strand_id
1 'polypeptide(L)'
;MIMTTNALYPMLVDSTDLLTIFDITDCRLDLACGQMPDTTNEDVILCVAAAFTGKCLDYFEHSNILGSHVSKSVFYEGYTENKDGIPYEKRYALFVWKGVDNQGRMLEKGFYSIPNNPLLTQTAEHDGMAFTQHWVIKDAQIFTPYIQPMDRKEHFRSLCQKGNRFYVIANREEISYQEYLNILIRFGVENALYMDMGTGWNHSFYRDADNQLHILHPKTHSYPTNWLVVYKN
;
A
#
# COMPACT_ATOMS: atom_id res chain seq x y z
N MET A 1 -0.04 -37.88 0.76
CA MET A 1 -1.29 -37.14 0.57
C MET A 1 -0.94 -35.68 0.80
N ILE A 2 -0.69 -34.95 -0.29
CA ILE A 2 -0.28 -33.54 -0.25
C ILE A 2 -1.58 -32.76 -0.10
N MET A 3 -1.79 -32.17 1.07
CA MET A 3 -2.89 -31.21 1.25
C MET A 3 -2.50 -29.94 0.47
N THR A 4 -3.12 -29.74 -0.68
CA THR A 4 -3.15 -28.43 -1.35
C THR A 4 -4.08 -27.54 -0.51
N THR A 5 -3.50 -26.73 0.37
CA THR A 5 -4.22 -25.63 0.98
C THR A 5 -4.47 -24.59 -0.11
N ASN A 6 -5.69 -24.52 -0.61
CA ASN A 6 -6.17 -23.36 -1.35
C ASN A 6 -6.20 -22.17 -0.37
N ALA A 7 -5.10 -21.43 -0.30
CA ALA A 7 -5.03 -20.21 0.50
C ALA A 7 -5.78 -19.10 -0.25
N LEU A 8 -7.06 -18.96 0.01
CA LEU A 8 -7.98 -17.97 -0.55
C LEU A 8 -7.91 -16.59 0.17
N TYR A 9 -7.01 -16.44 1.14
CA TYR A 9 -6.88 -15.21 1.93
C TYR A 9 -5.43 -14.72 1.91
N PRO A 10 -5.16 -13.40 2.03
CA PRO A 10 -3.83 -12.94 2.35
C PRO A 10 -3.45 -13.63 3.64
N MET A 11 -2.56 -14.63 3.53
CA MET A 11 -2.11 -15.35 4.71
C MET A 11 -1.47 -14.35 5.64
N LEU A 12 -1.97 -14.29 6.88
CA LEU A 12 -1.24 -13.74 8.00
C LEU A 12 0.01 -14.62 8.15
N VAL A 13 1.12 -14.22 7.49
CA VAL A 13 2.30 -15.08 7.29
C VAL A 13 3.10 -15.22 8.58
N ASP A 14 3.04 -14.23 9.43
CA ASP A 14 3.65 -14.28 10.76
C ASP A 14 3.01 -13.23 11.66
N SER A 15 2.56 -13.66 12.82
CA SER A 15 2.31 -12.78 13.92
C SER A 15 3.42 -12.97 14.93
N THR A 16 4.57 -12.33 14.69
CA THR A 16 5.37 -11.97 15.86
C THR A 16 4.52 -11.05 16.70
N ASP A 17 4.72 -10.98 18.01
CA ASP A 17 3.96 -10.08 18.89
C ASP A 17 3.98 -8.61 18.41
N LEU A 18 4.91 -8.26 17.52
CA LEU A 18 5.16 -6.89 17.04
C LEU A 18 4.57 -6.56 15.67
N LEU A 19 4.36 -7.52 14.76
CA LEU A 19 3.97 -7.25 13.38
C LEU A 19 2.68 -7.95 12.97
N THR A 20 1.97 -7.31 12.04
CA THR A 20 0.95 -7.94 11.20
C THR A 20 1.45 -7.92 9.75
N ILE A 21 1.53 -9.10 9.12
CA ILE A 21 2.09 -9.28 7.78
C ILE A 21 1.03 -9.92 6.88
N PHE A 22 0.64 -9.22 5.82
CA PHE A 22 -0.31 -9.70 4.82
C PHE A 22 0.44 -10.00 3.52
N ASP A 23 0.37 -11.22 3.04
CA ASP A 23 0.87 -11.59 1.72
C ASP A 23 -0.20 -11.26 0.66
N ILE A 24 0.13 -10.34 -0.24
CA ILE A 24 -0.77 -9.88 -1.30
C ILE A 24 -0.28 -10.28 -2.70
N THR A 25 0.68 -11.21 -2.75
CA THR A 25 1.36 -11.58 -4.01
C THR A 25 0.38 -12.04 -5.08
N ASP A 26 -0.49 -12.96 -4.74
CA ASP A 26 -1.43 -13.58 -5.67
C ASP A 26 -2.84 -12.98 -5.60
N CYS A 27 -2.99 -11.81 -4.97
CA CYS A 27 -4.29 -11.15 -4.80
C CYS A 27 -4.57 -10.15 -5.92
N ARG A 28 -5.86 -10.01 -6.25
CA ARG A 28 -6.36 -8.88 -7.05
C ARG A 28 -6.34 -7.62 -6.19
N LEU A 29 -5.89 -6.51 -6.79
CA LEU A 29 -5.76 -5.21 -6.11
C LEU A 29 -6.63 -4.15 -6.78
N ASP A 30 -6.98 -3.10 -6.00
CA ASP A 30 -7.56 -1.87 -6.52
C ASP A 30 -7.06 -0.68 -5.68
N LEU A 31 -7.14 0.51 -6.24
CA LEU A 31 -6.97 1.77 -5.53
C LEU A 31 -8.34 2.46 -5.41
N ALA A 32 -8.98 2.32 -4.26
CA ALA A 32 -10.20 3.04 -3.97
C ALA A 32 -9.87 4.49 -3.61
N CYS A 33 -10.52 5.45 -4.29
CA CYS A 33 -10.31 6.87 -4.09
C CYS A 33 -11.61 7.56 -3.68
N GLY A 34 -11.52 8.45 -2.67
CA GLY A 34 -12.64 9.25 -2.17
C GLY A 34 -13.59 8.52 -1.24
N GLN A 35 -13.90 7.28 -1.52
CA GLN A 35 -14.77 6.45 -0.69
C GLN A 35 -14.11 5.11 -0.40
N MET A 36 -13.96 4.81 0.88
CA MET A 36 -13.48 3.52 1.34
C MET A 36 -14.54 2.43 1.05
N PRO A 37 -14.15 1.23 0.62
CA PRO A 37 -15.07 0.11 0.50
C PRO A 37 -15.84 -0.16 1.79
N ASP A 38 -17.11 -0.53 1.65
CA ASP A 38 -17.96 -0.89 2.78
C ASP A 38 -17.39 -2.15 3.48
N THR A 39 -17.35 -2.11 4.81
CA THR A 39 -16.94 -3.25 5.63
C THR A 39 -17.90 -4.44 5.54
N THR A 40 -19.08 -4.28 4.97
CA THR A 40 -20.01 -5.39 4.65
C THR A 40 -19.66 -6.12 3.36
N ASN A 41 -18.78 -5.55 2.51
CA ASN A 41 -18.31 -6.24 1.31
C ASN A 41 -17.31 -7.34 1.68
N GLU A 42 -17.78 -8.58 1.69
CA GLU A 42 -17.00 -9.75 2.08
C GLU A 42 -15.93 -10.16 1.07
N ASP A 43 -15.94 -9.60 -0.14
CA ASP A 43 -14.88 -9.82 -1.13
C ASP A 43 -13.62 -9.02 -0.81
N VAL A 44 -13.73 -7.95 -0.01
CA VAL A 44 -12.60 -7.16 0.44
C VAL A 44 -11.98 -7.80 1.68
N ILE A 45 -10.76 -8.29 1.53
CA ILE A 45 -10.02 -9.00 2.59
C ILE A 45 -8.97 -8.15 3.29
N LEU A 46 -8.52 -7.07 2.65
CA LEU A 46 -7.68 -6.04 3.27
C LEU A 46 -8.00 -4.68 2.64
N CYS A 47 -8.13 -3.66 3.46
CA CYS A 47 -8.27 -2.27 3.03
C CYS A 47 -7.41 -1.38 3.92
N VAL A 48 -6.42 -0.71 3.33
CA VAL A 48 -5.44 0.11 4.05
C VAL A 48 -5.15 1.40 3.30
N ALA A 49 -5.01 2.53 4.00
CA ALA A 49 -4.64 3.79 3.38
C ALA A 49 -3.31 3.66 2.62
N ALA A 50 -3.23 4.24 1.40
CA ALA A 50 -2.14 4.00 0.46
C ALA A 50 -1.23 5.22 0.28
N ALA A 51 -1.52 6.10 -0.70
CA ALA A 51 -0.71 7.27 -1.01
C ALA A 51 -1.01 8.43 -0.05
N PHE A 52 -0.01 9.30 0.15
CA PHE A 52 -0.21 10.52 0.93
C PHE A 52 -1.30 11.41 0.32
N THR A 53 -2.06 12.04 1.21
CA THR A 53 -3.08 13.03 0.88
C THR A 53 -2.61 14.40 1.31
N GLY A 54 -2.74 15.40 0.45
CA GLY A 54 -2.15 16.72 0.67
C GLY A 54 -2.86 17.54 1.76
N LYS A 55 -4.20 17.57 1.72
CA LYS A 55 -5.04 18.38 2.61
C LYS A 55 -6.21 17.57 3.16
N CYS A 56 -6.58 17.84 4.41
CA CYS A 56 -7.82 17.35 5.01
C CYS A 56 -9.00 18.17 4.46
N LEU A 57 -9.64 17.66 3.42
CA LEU A 57 -10.79 18.30 2.77
C LEU A 57 -12.05 17.48 3.04
N ASP A 58 -13.20 18.13 3.09
CA ASP A 58 -14.51 17.45 3.22
C ASP A 58 -15.00 16.83 1.91
N TYR A 59 -14.29 17.08 0.81
CA TYR A 59 -14.55 16.56 -0.52
C TYR A 59 -13.30 15.89 -1.11
N PHE A 60 -13.48 15.02 -2.08
CA PHE A 60 -12.40 14.29 -2.72
C PHE A 60 -12.04 14.89 -4.07
N GLU A 61 -10.72 15.04 -4.30
CA GLU A 61 -10.12 15.36 -5.60
C GLU A 61 -8.89 14.49 -5.82
N HIS A 62 -8.73 13.93 -7.03
CA HIS A 62 -7.52 13.21 -7.41
C HIS A 62 -6.26 14.08 -7.35
N SER A 63 -6.38 15.38 -7.60
CA SER A 63 -5.31 16.38 -7.47
C SER A 63 -4.76 16.51 -6.04
N ASN A 64 -5.47 16.00 -5.03
CA ASN A 64 -5.05 16.00 -3.62
C ASN A 64 -4.30 14.73 -3.19
N ILE A 65 -4.14 13.76 -4.09
CA ILE A 65 -3.31 12.56 -3.86
C ILE A 65 -1.89 12.83 -4.37
N LEU A 66 -0.88 12.42 -3.58
CA LEU A 66 0.52 12.54 -3.95
C LEU A 66 0.82 11.75 -5.23
N GLY A 67 1.30 12.47 -6.24
CA GLY A 67 1.85 11.90 -7.47
C GLY A 67 0.88 11.11 -8.34
N SER A 68 1.44 10.59 -9.39
CA SER A 68 0.69 9.84 -10.40
C SER A 68 0.09 8.57 -9.82
N HIS A 69 -1.16 8.28 -10.19
CA HIS A 69 -1.87 7.08 -9.75
C HIS A 69 -2.88 6.61 -10.80
N VAL A 70 -3.29 5.34 -10.70
CA VAL A 70 -4.35 4.73 -11.53
C VAL A 70 -5.41 4.17 -10.59
N SER A 71 -6.65 4.58 -10.82
CA SER A 71 -7.85 4.14 -10.09
C SER A 71 -9.01 4.00 -11.07
N LYS A 72 -9.76 2.90 -10.99
CA LYS A 72 -10.93 2.63 -11.84
C LYS A 72 -10.62 2.82 -13.33
N SER A 73 -9.53 2.23 -13.81
CA SER A 73 -9.08 2.29 -15.21
C SER A 73 -8.79 3.71 -15.74
N VAL A 74 -8.52 4.67 -14.85
CA VAL A 74 -8.18 6.05 -15.22
C VAL A 74 -6.85 6.43 -14.59
N PHE A 75 -5.98 7.02 -15.41
CA PHE A 75 -4.72 7.63 -14.98
C PHE A 75 -4.95 9.07 -14.52
N TYR A 76 -4.37 9.43 -13.37
CA TYR A 76 -4.38 10.76 -12.77
C TYR A 76 -2.95 11.19 -12.43
N GLU A 77 -2.63 12.47 -12.63
CA GLU A 77 -1.28 12.99 -12.33
C GLU A 77 -1.06 13.21 -10.82
N GLY A 78 -2.09 13.64 -10.09
CA GLY A 78 -1.96 14.02 -8.68
C GLY A 78 -1.11 15.27 -8.47
N TYR A 79 -0.68 15.53 -7.23
CA TYR A 79 0.24 16.64 -6.95
C TYR A 79 1.69 16.16 -6.80
N THR A 80 2.66 17.04 -7.13
CA THR A 80 4.10 16.70 -7.16
C THR A 80 4.95 17.66 -6.34
N GLU A 81 4.34 18.37 -5.37
CA GLU A 81 5.10 19.35 -4.56
C GLU A 81 6.20 18.64 -3.75
N ASN A 82 7.42 19.12 -3.95
CA ASN A 82 8.57 18.71 -3.16
C ASN A 82 9.07 19.92 -2.36
N LYS A 83 8.86 19.89 -1.03
CA LYS A 83 9.22 21.00 -0.13
C LYS A 83 10.65 20.89 0.46
N ASP A 84 11.31 19.76 0.27
CA ASP A 84 12.54 19.41 1.00
C ASP A 84 13.81 19.54 0.17
N GLY A 85 13.73 20.10 -1.04
CA GLY A 85 14.88 20.28 -1.94
C GLY A 85 15.43 18.98 -2.55
N ILE A 86 14.82 17.83 -2.29
CA ILE A 86 15.16 16.54 -2.87
C ILE A 86 14.30 16.33 -4.11
N PRO A 87 14.89 15.97 -5.26
CA PRO A 87 14.11 15.67 -6.45
C PRO A 87 13.03 14.63 -6.19
N TYR A 88 11.80 14.89 -6.62
CA TYR A 88 10.65 14.03 -6.46
C TYR A 88 10.94 12.59 -6.94
N GLU A 89 11.54 12.46 -8.12
CA GLU A 89 11.86 11.18 -8.77
C GLU A 89 12.87 10.35 -7.99
N LYS A 90 13.69 10.96 -7.14
CA LYS A 90 14.65 10.25 -6.28
C LYS A 90 14.04 9.78 -4.99
N ARG A 91 13.02 10.48 -4.49
CA ARG A 91 12.41 10.22 -3.19
C ARG A 91 11.27 9.23 -3.25
N TYR A 92 10.56 9.19 -4.36
CA TYR A 92 9.33 8.44 -4.54
C TYR A 92 9.45 7.37 -5.62
N ALA A 93 8.54 6.39 -5.58
CA ALA A 93 8.33 5.44 -6.66
C ALA A 93 6.85 5.13 -6.84
N LEU A 94 6.54 4.56 -7.98
CA LEU A 94 5.26 3.94 -8.26
C LEU A 94 5.26 2.51 -7.75
N PHE A 95 4.22 2.13 -7.01
CA PHE A 95 3.79 0.74 -6.96
C PHE A 95 2.73 0.55 -8.04
N VAL A 96 2.85 -0.51 -8.81
CA VAL A 96 1.95 -0.85 -9.91
C VAL A 96 1.56 -2.32 -9.82
N TRP A 97 0.26 -2.61 -9.86
CA TRP A 97 -0.26 -3.88 -10.33
C TRP A 97 -0.81 -3.65 -11.73
N LYS A 98 -0.26 -4.33 -12.73
CA LYS A 98 -0.58 -4.09 -14.15
C LYS A 98 -1.97 -4.54 -14.58
N GLY A 99 -2.77 -5.12 -13.66
CA GLY A 99 -4.11 -5.57 -13.92
C GLY A 99 -4.20 -7.00 -14.42
N VAL A 100 -5.07 -7.24 -15.39
CA VAL A 100 -5.32 -8.57 -15.98
C VAL A 100 -5.14 -8.53 -17.50
N ASP A 101 -4.74 -9.66 -18.08
CA ASP A 101 -4.67 -9.81 -19.54
C ASP A 101 -6.06 -10.10 -20.15
N ASN A 102 -6.09 -10.21 -21.48
CA ASN A 102 -7.32 -10.48 -22.23
C ASN A 102 -7.99 -11.84 -21.92
N GLN A 103 -7.31 -12.71 -21.16
CA GLN A 103 -7.79 -14.01 -20.68
C GLN A 103 -8.16 -13.98 -19.18
N GLY A 104 -8.10 -12.82 -18.55
CA GLY A 104 -8.38 -12.63 -17.14
C GLY A 104 -7.27 -13.09 -16.21
N ARG A 105 -6.06 -13.37 -16.70
CA ARG A 105 -4.92 -13.76 -15.87
C ARG A 105 -4.26 -12.52 -15.28
N MET A 106 -3.96 -12.57 -13.98
CA MET A 106 -3.26 -11.47 -13.30
C MET A 106 -1.90 -11.21 -13.91
N LEU A 107 -1.63 -9.96 -14.20
CA LEU A 107 -0.33 -9.45 -14.60
C LEU A 107 0.52 -9.12 -13.37
N GLU A 108 1.80 -8.85 -13.60
CA GLU A 108 2.78 -8.64 -12.53
C GLU A 108 2.51 -7.39 -11.67
N LYS A 109 3.07 -7.41 -10.48
CA LYS A 109 3.21 -6.27 -9.57
C LYS A 109 4.67 -5.83 -9.53
N GLY A 110 4.91 -4.55 -9.24
CA GLY A 110 6.29 -4.07 -9.11
C GLY A 110 6.40 -2.62 -8.64
N PHE A 111 7.64 -2.24 -8.31
CA PHE A 111 8.02 -0.86 -8.04
C PHE A 111 8.75 -0.29 -9.26
N TYR A 112 8.39 0.93 -9.64
CA TYR A 112 8.91 1.58 -10.83
C TYR A 112 9.32 3.02 -10.54
N SER A 113 10.28 3.52 -11.33
CA SER A 113 10.67 4.93 -11.28
C SER A 113 9.56 5.84 -11.78
N ILE A 114 9.56 7.09 -11.33
CA ILE A 114 8.70 8.17 -11.79
C ILE A 114 9.54 9.23 -12.55
N PRO A 115 8.92 9.93 -13.51
CA PRO A 115 7.62 9.71 -14.13
C PRO A 115 7.59 8.44 -15.02
N ASN A 116 6.44 7.80 -15.17
CA ASN A 116 6.28 6.63 -16.04
C ASN A 116 4.87 6.56 -16.66
N ASN A 117 4.49 7.60 -17.39
CA ASN A 117 3.16 7.74 -17.97
C ASN A 117 2.79 6.60 -18.94
N PRO A 118 3.69 6.06 -19.80
CA PRO A 118 3.34 4.93 -20.66
C PRO A 118 2.90 3.69 -19.86
N LEU A 119 3.58 3.38 -18.76
CA LEU A 119 3.20 2.25 -17.88
C LEU A 119 1.85 2.50 -17.21
N LEU A 120 1.59 3.74 -16.74
CA LEU A 120 0.32 4.11 -16.10
C LEU A 120 -0.86 4.03 -17.07
N THR A 121 -0.67 4.48 -18.31
CA THR A 121 -1.69 4.33 -19.36
C THR A 121 -2.00 2.86 -19.62
N GLN A 122 -0.96 2.04 -19.83
CA GLN A 122 -1.12 0.59 -20.01
C GLN A 122 -1.81 -0.07 -18.80
N THR A 123 -1.47 0.34 -17.58
CA THR A 123 -2.09 -0.17 -16.34
C THR A 123 -3.58 0.14 -16.31
N ALA A 124 -3.97 1.34 -16.71
CA ALA A 124 -5.38 1.74 -16.79
C ALA A 124 -6.17 0.92 -17.83
N GLU A 125 -5.54 0.60 -18.98
CA GLU A 125 -6.15 -0.22 -20.05
C GLU A 125 -6.41 -1.68 -19.65
N HIS A 126 -5.71 -2.19 -18.62
CA HIS A 126 -5.82 -3.58 -18.14
C HIS A 126 -6.51 -3.70 -16.76
N ASP A 127 -7.33 -2.73 -16.38
CA ASP A 127 -8.01 -2.69 -15.07
C ASP A 127 -7.02 -2.81 -13.88
N GLY A 128 -5.80 -2.32 -14.07
CA GLY A 128 -4.78 -2.30 -13.04
C GLY A 128 -4.91 -1.11 -12.10
N MET A 129 -4.01 -1.05 -11.14
CA MET A 129 -3.91 0.06 -10.20
C MET A 129 -2.46 0.48 -9.98
N ALA A 130 -2.26 1.75 -9.66
CA ALA A 130 -0.96 2.30 -9.30
C ALA A 130 -1.09 3.44 -8.31
N PHE A 131 -0.07 3.63 -7.47
CA PHE A 131 0.06 4.85 -6.66
C PHE A 131 1.53 5.19 -6.40
N THR A 132 1.78 6.46 -6.19
CA THR A 132 3.10 6.99 -5.85
C THR A 132 3.24 7.08 -4.34
N GLN A 133 4.41 6.65 -3.81
CA GLN A 133 4.69 6.80 -2.39
C GLN A 133 6.20 6.87 -2.12
N HIS A 134 6.56 7.33 -0.93
CA HIS A 134 7.93 7.51 -0.47
C HIS A 134 8.63 6.18 -0.21
N TRP A 135 9.88 6.04 -0.72
CA TRP A 135 10.74 4.93 -0.35
C TRP A 135 11.06 4.90 1.15
N VAL A 136 11.05 3.72 1.75
CA VAL A 136 11.57 3.46 3.11
C VAL A 136 12.70 2.44 3.08
N ILE A 137 12.62 1.45 2.21
CA ILE A 137 13.69 0.50 1.88
C ILE A 137 13.87 0.53 0.36
N LYS A 138 15.12 0.56 -0.09
CA LYS A 138 15.47 0.48 -1.52
C LYS A 138 16.73 -0.34 -1.66
N ASP A 139 16.70 -1.35 -2.55
CA ASP A 139 17.84 -2.24 -2.80
C ASP A 139 18.40 -2.86 -1.49
N ALA A 140 17.50 -3.37 -0.62
CA ALA A 140 17.77 -3.94 0.69
C ALA A 140 18.49 -3.00 1.68
N GLN A 141 18.40 -1.69 1.48
CA GLN A 141 18.98 -0.68 2.35
C GLN A 141 17.91 0.30 2.84
N ILE A 142 18.06 0.77 4.08
CA ILE A 142 17.22 1.84 4.61
C ILE A 142 17.44 3.08 3.76
N PHE A 143 16.32 3.63 3.24
CA PHE A 143 16.37 4.78 2.36
C PHE A 143 16.59 6.08 3.15
N THR A 144 17.54 6.89 2.72
CA THR A 144 17.77 8.24 3.22
C THR A 144 17.50 9.26 2.10
N PRO A 145 16.79 10.34 2.34
CA PRO A 145 16.36 10.87 3.63
C PRO A 145 15.15 10.14 4.22
N TYR A 146 15.05 10.17 5.54
CA TYR A 146 13.92 9.59 6.27
C TYR A 146 12.68 10.48 6.15
N ILE A 147 11.50 9.83 6.18
CA ILE A 147 10.21 10.55 6.22
C ILE A 147 9.76 10.90 7.63
N GLN A 148 10.34 10.20 8.62
CA GLN A 148 10.06 10.39 10.05
C GLN A 148 11.37 10.48 10.83
N PRO A 149 11.41 11.19 11.98
CA PRO A 149 12.49 11.07 12.93
C PRO A 149 12.69 9.61 13.37
N MET A 150 13.95 9.16 13.47
CA MET A 150 14.25 7.74 13.72
C MET A 150 13.81 7.24 15.10
N ASP A 151 13.75 8.12 16.07
CA ASP A 151 13.33 7.86 17.46
C ASP A 151 11.82 8.02 17.67
N ARG A 152 11.09 8.55 16.68
CA ARG A 152 9.64 8.71 16.76
C ARG A 152 8.96 7.35 16.91
N LYS A 153 8.16 7.20 17.97
CA LYS A 153 7.36 6.01 18.24
C LYS A 153 5.94 6.20 17.72
N GLU A 154 5.52 5.30 16.86
CA GLU A 154 4.20 5.36 16.20
C GLU A 154 3.84 3.97 15.64
N HIS A 155 2.64 3.88 15.08
CA HIS A 155 2.27 2.81 14.18
C HIS A 155 2.75 3.15 12.77
N PHE A 156 3.46 2.22 12.13
CA PHE A 156 3.94 2.33 10.75
C PHE A 156 3.34 1.25 9.87
N ARG A 157 3.27 1.53 8.59
CA ARG A 157 2.85 0.56 7.58
C ARG A 157 3.66 0.76 6.31
N SER A 158 3.99 -0.35 5.65
CA SER A 158 4.70 -0.34 4.38
C SER A 158 4.17 -1.39 3.43
N LEU A 159 4.18 -1.05 2.15
CA LEU A 159 4.05 -2.00 1.06
C LEU A 159 5.45 -2.49 0.70
N CYS A 160 5.69 -3.79 0.81
CA CYS A 160 7.01 -4.40 0.80
C CYS A 160 7.15 -5.42 -0.32
N GLN A 161 8.37 -5.55 -0.86
CA GLN A 161 8.79 -6.62 -1.75
C GLN A 161 9.95 -7.41 -1.14
N LYS A 162 9.85 -8.73 -1.24
CA LYS A 162 10.91 -9.68 -0.91
C LYS A 162 10.96 -10.74 -2.01
N GLY A 163 12.01 -10.72 -2.82
CA GLY A 163 12.08 -11.50 -4.05
C GLY A 163 10.90 -11.14 -4.98
N ASN A 164 10.14 -12.14 -5.38
CA ASN A 164 8.94 -11.98 -6.22
C ASN A 164 7.62 -11.88 -5.42
N ARG A 165 7.69 -11.75 -4.08
CA ARG A 165 6.51 -11.65 -3.22
C ARG A 165 6.28 -10.23 -2.72
N PHE A 166 5.00 -9.90 -2.54
CA PHE A 166 4.54 -8.59 -2.07
C PHE A 166 3.74 -8.72 -0.79
N TYR A 167 4.02 -7.80 0.14
CA TYR A 167 3.44 -7.81 1.48
C TYR A 167 2.98 -6.42 1.89
N VAL A 168 1.91 -6.36 2.66
CA VAL A 168 1.63 -5.21 3.53
C VAL A 168 2.08 -5.57 4.94
N ILE A 169 2.97 -4.78 5.51
CA ILE A 169 3.53 -5.00 6.85
C ILE A 169 3.22 -3.80 7.73
N ALA A 170 2.64 -4.04 8.90
CA ALA A 170 2.33 -3.03 9.90
C ALA A 170 2.78 -3.48 11.29
N ASN A 171 3.25 -2.56 12.14
CA ASN A 171 3.49 -2.86 13.55
C ASN A 171 2.18 -2.79 14.35
N ARG A 172 2.08 -3.64 15.38
CA ARG A 172 0.91 -3.75 16.27
C ARG A 172 0.96 -2.77 17.43
N GLU A 173 2.16 -2.55 17.94
CA GLU A 173 2.43 -1.64 19.04
C GLU A 173 3.28 -0.47 18.56
N GLU A 174 3.25 0.64 19.26
CA GLU A 174 4.10 1.78 18.94
C GLU A 174 5.57 1.42 19.18
N ILE A 175 6.35 1.39 18.11
CA ILE A 175 7.80 1.19 18.13
C ILE A 175 8.50 2.38 17.47
N SER A 176 9.81 2.53 17.68
CA SER A 176 10.56 3.59 16.99
C SER A 176 10.63 3.33 15.48
N TYR A 177 10.69 4.40 14.69
CA TYR A 177 10.83 4.28 13.24
C TYR A 177 12.08 3.48 12.86
N GLN A 178 13.20 3.71 13.57
CA GLN A 178 14.43 2.93 13.40
C GLN A 178 14.21 1.44 13.62
N GLU A 179 13.51 1.09 14.69
CA GLU A 179 13.22 -0.32 15.00
C GLU A 179 12.34 -0.95 13.93
N TYR A 180 11.30 -0.25 13.48
CA TYR A 180 10.43 -0.68 12.37
C TYR A 180 11.25 -0.99 11.10
N LEU A 181 12.10 -0.06 10.66
CA LEU A 181 12.95 -0.25 9.47
C LEU A 181 13.92 -1.43 9.65
N ASN A 182 14.53 -1.59 10.83
CA ASN A 182 15.41 -2.71 11.13
C ASN A 182 14.66 -4.06 11.08
N ILE A 183 13.39 -4.10 11.49
CA ILE A 183 12.57 -5.30 11.39
C ILE A 183 12.31 -5.64 9.91
N LEU A 184 11.97 -4.66 9.06
CA LEU A 184 11.80 -4.88 7.62
C LEU A 184 13.07 -5.46 6.97
N ILE A 185 14.23 -4.92 7.30
CA ILE A 185 15.54 -5.45 6.82
C ILE A 185 15.76 -6.88 7.30
N ARG A 186 15.52 -7.18 8.59
CA ARG A 186 15.67 -8.54 9.13
C ARG A 186 14.69 -9.54 8.50
N PHE A 187 13.49 -9.09 8.13
CA PHE A 187 12.54 -9.91 7.38
C PHE A 187 13.02 -10.21 5.95
N GLY A 188 14.01 -9.45 5.44
CA GLY A 188 14.58 -9.60 4.11
C GLY A 188 13.85 -8.79 3.04
N VAL A 189 13.23 -7.67 3.43
CA VAL A 189 12.62 -6.72 2.48
C VAL A 189 13.70 -6.08 1.63
N GLU A 190 13.53 -6.15 0.31
CA GLU A 190 14.43 -5.54 -0.67
C GLU A 190 13.96 -4.14 -1.07
N ASN A 191 12.65 -3.98 -1.21
CA ASN A 191 12.04 -2.71 -1.58
C ASN A 191 10.78 -2.47 -0.74
N ALA A 192 10.58 -1.25 -0.24
CA ALA A 192 9.37 -0.88 0.46
C ALA A 192 9.01 0.60 0.27
N LEU A 193 7.72 0.84 0.11
CA LEU A 193 7.13 2.17 0.17
C LEU A 193 6.38 2.34 1.49
N TYR A 194 6.43 3.54 2.04
CA TYR A 194 5.60 3.93 3.17
C TYR A 194 4.11 3.90 2.76
N MET A 195 3.22 3.63 3.69
CA MET A 195 1.79 3.78 3.46
C MET A 195 1.24 4.86 4.39
N ASP A 196 0.23 5.62 3.94
CA ASP A 196 -0.28 6.76 4.71
C ASP A 196 -0.84 6.30 6.06
N MET A 197 -0.27 6.84 7.14
CA MET A 197 -0.67 6.59 8.52
C MET A 197 -1.16 7.88 9.20
N GLY A 198 -1.45 8.92 8.39
CA GLY A 198 -1.95 10.20 8.88
C GLY A 198 -3.26 10.06 9.66
N THR A 199 -3.34 10.74 10.80
CA THR A 199 -4.56 10.80 11.61
C THR A 199 -5.71 11.38 10.81
N GLY A 200 -6.81 10.63 10.71
CA GLY A 200 -8.02 11.05 9.99
C GLY A 200 -8.29 10.30 8.72
N TRP A 201 -7.29 9.66 8.13
CA TRP A 201 -7.48 8.82 6.93
C TRP A 201 -6.78 7.46 6.96
N ASN A 202 -6.08 7.11 8.03
CA ASN A 202 -5.45 5.81 8.19
C ASN A 202 -6.41 4.66 8.53
N HIS A 203 -7.74 4.92 8.52
CA HIS A 203 -8.75 3.90 8.74
C HIS A 203 -8.49 2.69 7.86
N SER A 204 -8.46 1.50 8.47
CA SER A 204 -8.07 0.28 7.79
C SER A 204 -8.64 -0.96 8.49
N PHE A 205 -8.90 -2.00 7.70
CA PHE A 205 -9.40 -3.28 8.20
C PHE A 205 -8.87 -4.45 7.38
N TYR A 206 -9.00 -5.64 7.95
CA TYR A 206 -8.81 -6.90 7.21
C TYR A 206 -9.85 -7.94 7.64
N ARG A 207 -9.96 -9.00 6.85
CA ARG A 207 -10.70 -10.21 7.21
C ARG A 207 -9.74 -11.37 7.39
N ASP A 208 -10.00 -12.18 8.42
CA ASP A 208 -9.25 -13.42 8.65
C ASP A 208 -9.80 -14.60 7.81
N ALA A 209 -9.23 -15.78 8.01
CA ALA A 209 -9.62 -16.99 7.30
C ALA A 209 -11.08 -17.44 7.57
N ASP A 210 -11.64 -17.04 8.70
CA ASP A 210 -13.03 -17.29 9.08
C ASP A 210 -13.98 -16.18 8.60
N ASN A 211 -13.47 -15.27 7.74
CA ASN A 211 -14.18 -14.09 7.22
C ASN A 211 -14.59 -13.08 8.30
N GLN A 212 -13.97 -13.13 9.48
CA GLN A 212 -14.23 -12.15 10.54
C GLN A 212 -13.52 -10.84 10.27
N LEU A 213 -14.26 -9.74 10.45
CA LEU A 213 -13.73 -8.40 10.27
C LEU A 213 -12.89 -7.95 11.47
N HIS A 214 -11.69 -7.51 11.20
CA HIS A 214 -10.76 -6.91 12.17
C HIS A 214 -10.41 -5.49 11.78
N ILE A 215 -10.60 -4.55 12.69
CA ILE A 215 -10.22 -3.15 12.49
C ILE A 215 -8.75 -2.98 12.90
N LEU A 216 -7.90 -2.61 11.94
CA LEU A 216 -6.49 -2.28 12.21
C LEU A 216 -6.37 -0.87 12.80
N HIS A 217 -7.06 0.09 12.19
CA HIS A 217 -7.14 1.46 12.68
C HIS A 217 -8.59 1.93 12.61
N PRO A 218 -9.17 2.36 13.75
CA PRO A 218 -10.54 2.83 13.79
C PRO A 218 -10.69 4.15 13.03
N LYS A 219 -11.89 4.36 12.51
CA LYS A 219 -12.25 5.63 11.87
C LYS A 219 -12.38 6.73 12.91
N THR A 220 -11.41 7.63 12.97
CA THR A 220 -11.44 8.80 13.88
C THR A 220 -12.02 10.05 13.21
N HIS A 221 -11.83 10.19 11.91
CA HIS A 221 -12.35 11.27 11.07
C HIS A 221 -12.85 10.74 9.73
N SER A 222 -13.52 11.58 8.94
CA SER A 222 -14.17 11.18 7.69
C SER A 222 -13.58 11.85 6.45
N TYR A 223 -12.32 12.25 6.50
CA TYR A 223 -11.71 12.88 5.33
C TYR A 223 -11.57 11.87 4.20
N PRO A 224 -12.06 12.21 2.99
CA PRO A 224 -11.83 11.40 1.82
C PRO A 224 -10.34 11.29 1.47
N THR A 225 -9.87 10.11 1.20
CA THR A 225 -8.50 9.81 0.80
C THR A 225 -8.45 8.68 -0.22
N ASN A 226 -7.43 7.83 -0.17
CA ASN A 226 -7.27 6.68 -1.02
C ASN A 226 -6.81 5.45 -0.23
N TRP A 227 -7.23 4.26 -0.70
CA TRP A 227 -6.93 2.98 -0.04
C TRP A 227 -6.47 1.94 -1.05
N LEU A 228 -5.41 1.21 -0.70
CA LEU A 228 -5.12 -0.08 -1.31
C LEU A 228 -6.18 -1.08 -0.83
N VAL A 229 -6.88 -1.67 -1.78
CA VAL A 229 -7.92 -2.68 -1.56
C VAL A 229 -7.43 -4.01 -2.10
N VAL A 230 -7.54 -5.05 -1.30
CA VAL A 230 -7.15 -6.41 -1.66
C VAL A 230 -8.40 -7.28 -1.64
N TYR A 231 -8.64 -7.99 -2.74
CA TYR A 231 -9.81 -8.85 -2.91
C TYR A 231 -9.47 -10.33 -2.78
N LYS A 232 -10.48 -11.11 -2.41
CA LYS A 232 -10.47 -12.57 -2.58
C LYS A 232 -10.21 -12.90 -4.07
N ASN A 233 -9.46 -13.97 -4.30
CA ASN A 233 -9.29 -14.55 -5.64
C ASN A 233 -10.43 -15.50 -5.97
#